data_bcf26164f4d35dc98adfb945ba227550
#
_entry.id   bcf26164f4d35dc98adfb945ba227550
#
_cell.length_a   1.000
_cell.length_b   1.000
_cell.length_c   1.000
_cell.angle_alpha   90.00
_cell.angle_beta   90.00
_cell.angle_gamma   90.00
#
_symmetry.space_group_name_H-M   'P 1'
#
loop_
_entity.id
_entity.type
_entity.pdbx_description
1 polymer ?
#
loop_
_entity_poly.entity_id
_entity_poly.type
_entity_poly.pdbx_seq_one_letter_code
_entity_poly.pdbx_strand_id
1 'polypeptide(L)'
;MGTIKLPKNSIDFFKNNQNKIFDSGNLAEGPWNAQLSKKIKSICNVKNAICVNSNGSGLVALLLIYKEYYGRTNVMIQSNTMYGVKTITKTAGYNLVDIIDCHLETLMPTFE
;
A
#
# COMPACT_ATOMS: atom_id res chain seq x y z
N MET A 1 -22.18 -4.44 -3.78
CA MET A 1 -20.72 -4.41 -3.77
C MET A 1 -20.24 -4.03 -5.17
N GLY A 2 -19.54 -2.93 -5.34
CA GLY A 2 -19.05 -2.51 -6.64
C GLY A 2 -17.92 -3.42 -7.13
N THR A 3 -17.96 -3.85 -8.38
CA THR A 3 -16.86 -4.60 -9.01
C THR A 3 -15.96 -3.64 -9.77
N ILE A 4 -14.64 -3.75 -9.57
CA ILE A 4 -13.67 -2.99 -10.36
C ILE A 4 -13.49 -3.71 -11.69
N LYS A 5 -13.82 -3.03 -12.80
CA LYS A 5 -13.53 -3.52 -14.14
C LYS A 5 -12.16 -2.99 -14.58
N LEU A 6 -11.30 -3.88 -15.00
CA LEU A 6 -10.02 -3.49 -15.59
C LEU A 6 -10.24 -2.85 -16.98
N PRO A 7 -9.50 -1.78 -17.31
CA PRO A 7 -9.50 -1.22 -18.65
C PRO A 7 -9.09 -2.25 -19.71
N LYS A 8 -9.63 -2.13 -20.91
CA LYS A 8 -9.33 -3.07 -22.00
C LYS A 8 -7.82 -3.20 -22.28
N ASN A 9 -7.11 -2.09 -22.33
CA ASN A 9 -5.65 -2.08 -22.55
C ASN A 9 -4.87 -2.87 -21.48
N SER A 10 -5.33 -2.85 -20.22
CA SER A 10 -4.70 -3.65 -19.15
C SER A 10 -4.96 -5.14 -19.34
N ILE A 11 -6.17 -5.50 -19.78
CA ILE A 11 -6.51 -6.90 -20.09
C ILE A 11 -5.67 -7.40 -21.27
N ASP A 12 -5.59 -6.61 -22.33
CA ASP A 12 -4.82 -6.96 -23.53
C ASP A 12 -3.33 -7.07 -23.21
N PHE A 13 -2.78 -6.16 -22.39
CA PHE A 13 -1.41 -6.23 -21.92
C PHE A 13 -1.13 -7.54 -21.15
N PHE A 14 -2.02 -7.92 -20.23
CA PHE A 14 -1.87 -9.18 -19.51
C PHE A 14 -1.90 -10.39 -20.45
N LYS A 15 -2.89 -10.47 -21.34
CA LYS A 15 -3.01 -11.58 -22.31
C LYS A 15 -1.79 -11.73 -23.20
N ASN A 16 -1.19 -10.61 -23.61
CA ASN A 16 0.00 -10.62 -24.47
C ASN A 16 1.29 -11.01 -23.74
N ASN A 17 1.30 -10.95 -22.40
CA ASN A 17 2.49 -11.22 -21.61
C ASN A 17 2.36 -12.43 -20.66
N GLN A 18 1.17 -13.03 -20.52
CA GLN A 18 0.91 -14.09 -19.56
C GLN A 18 1.87 -15.29 -19.73
N ASN A 19 2.15 -15.71 -20.97
CA ASN A 19 3.06 -16.84 -21.22
C ASN A 19 4.47 -16.50 -20.74
N LYS A 20 4.97 -15.29 -21.00
CA LYS A 20 6.28 -14.85 -20.48
C LYS A 20 6.37 -14.88 -18.98
N ILE A 21 5.26 -14.58 -18.29
CA ILE A 21 5.18 -14.63 -16.84
C ILE A 21 5.25 -16.08 -16.35
N PHE A 22 4.40 -16.95 -16.88
CA PHE A 22 4.30 -18.34 -16.44
C PHE A 22 5.52 -19.18 -16.83
N ASP A 23 6.02 -19.03 -18.05
CA ASP A 23 7.19 -19.79 -18.55
C ASP A 23 8.48 -19.38 -17.80
N SER A 24 8.53 -18.17 -17.23
CA SER A 24 9.67 -17.73 -16.43
C SER A 24 9.80 -18.46 -15.09
N GLY A 25 8.71 -18.98 -14.53
CA GLY A 25 8.64 -19.54 -13.19
C GLY A 25 8.79 -18.50 -12.05
N ASN A 26 9.05 -17.23 -12.37
CA ASN A 26 9.25 -16.15 -11.39
C ASN A 26 7.91 -15.48 -11.04
N LEU A 27 7.04 -16.20 -10.33
CA LEU A 27 5.68 -15.73 -10.05
C LEU A 27 5.57 -14.80 -8.84
N ALA A 28 6.52 -14.87 -7.90
CA ALA A 28 6.54 -14.02 -6.71
C ALA A 28 7.43 -12.80 -6.88
N GLU A 29 8.67 -13.02 -7.33
CA GLU A 29 9.64 -11.96 -7.58
C GLU A 29 10.21 -12.10 -8.98
N GLY A 30 10.56 -10.98 -9.61
CA GLY A 30 11.11 -11.04 -10.95
C GLY A 30 11.11 -9.71 -11.71
N PRO A 31 11.33 -9.75 -13.04
CA PRO A 31 11.46 -8.55 -13.85
C PRO A 31 10.21 -7.67 -13.87
N TRP A 32 9.03 -8.23 -13.64
CA TRP A 32 7.78 -7.47 -13.61
C TRP A 32 7.68 -6.55 -12.39
N ASN A 33 8.12 -7.04 -11.23
CA ASN A 33 8.21 -6.25 -10.00
C ASN A 33 9.21 -5.10 -10.16
N ALA A 34 10.37 -5.37 -10.75
CA ALA A 34 11.38 -4.37 -11.04
C ALA A 34 10.87 -3.27 -12.01
N GLN A 35 10.16 -3.67 -13.07
CA GLN A 35 9.55 -2.73 -14.02
C GLN A 35 8.48 -1.86 -13.34
N LEU A 36 7.61 -2.44 -12.51
CA LEU A 36 6.61 -1.70 -11.75
C LEU A 36 7.28 -0.70 -10.80
N SER A 37 8.25 -1.15 -10.01
CA SER A 37 9.02 -0.28 -9.11
C SER A 37 9.67 0.88 -9.85
N LYS A 38 10.30 0.63 -11.00
CA LYS A 38 10.89 1.68 -11.84
C LYS A 38 9.86 2.70 -12.31
N LYS A 39 8.68 2.24 -12.73
CA LYS A 39 7.59 3.11 -13.20
C LYS A 39 7.03 3.97 -12.06
N ILE A 40 6.80 3.39 -10.89
CA ILE A 40 6.34 4.12 -9.70
C ILE A 40 7.36 5.15 -9.25
N LYS A 41 8.65 4.81 -9.22
CA LYS A 41 9.73 5.78 -8.93
C LYS A 41 9.65 7.01 -9.82
N SER A 42 9.45 6.80 -11.12
CA SER A 42 9.34 7.89 -12.09
C SER A 42 8.08 8.74 -11.89
N ILE A 43 6.92 8.10 -11.67
CA ILE A 43 5.64 8.81 -11.52
C ILE A 43 5.61 9.62 -10.21
N CYS A 44 6.08 9.02 -9.11
CA CYS A 44 6.03 9.63 -7.79
C CYS A 44 7.26 10.50 -7.48
N ASN A 45 8.24 10.54 -8.38
CA ASN A 45 9.52 11.23 -8.19
C ASN A 45 10.21 10.86 -6.87
N VAL A 46 10.27 9.55 -6.58
CA VAL A 46 10.88 9.01 -5.35
C VAL A 46 12.16 8.24 -5.67
N LYS A 47 13.08 8.21 -4.70
CA LYS A 47 14.37 7.54 -4.85
C LYS A 47 14.23 6.01 -4.94
N ASN A 48 13.32 5.44 -4.16
CA ASN A 48 13.11 3.99 -4.08
C ASN A 48 11.63 3.65 -4.12
N ALA A 49 11.31 2.48 -4.67
CA ALA A 49 9.99 1.88 -4.63
C ALA A 49 10.15 0.36 -4.53
N ILE A 50 9.36 -0.27 -3.69
CA ILE A 50 9.38 -1.71 -3.44
C ILE A 50 7.96 -2.25 -3.62
N CYS A 51 7.82 -3.35 -4.35
CA CYS A 51 6.56 -4.05 -4.46
C CYS A 51 6.34 -4.92 -3.21
N VAL A 52 5.12 -4.89 -2.69
CA VAL A 52 4.67 -5.74 -1.60
C VAL A 52 3.41 -6.48 -2.02
N ASN A 53 3.08 -7.57 -1.35
CA ASN A 53 1.93 -8.42 -1.72
C ASN A 53 0.57 -7.77 -1.39
N SER A 54 0.55 -6.77 -0.51
CA SER A 54 -0.67 -6.03 -0.19
C SER A 54 -0.36 -4.66 0.44
N ASN A 55 -1.32 -3.74 0.38
CA ASN A 55 -1.25 -2.48 1.11
C ASN A 55 -1.05 -2.70 2.62
N GLY A 56 -1.75 -3.68 3.20
CA GLY A 56 -1.62 -4.00 4.63
C GLY A 56 -0.21 -4.40 5.02
N SER A 57 0.43 -5.27 4.25
CA SER A 57 1.83 -5.69 4.50
C SER A 57 2.80 -4.52 4.37
N GLY A 58 2.60 -3.66 3.38
CA GLY A 58 3.40 -2.45 3.22
C GLY A 58 3.25 -1.49 4.40
N LEU A 59 2.04 -1.32 4.90
CA LEU A 59 1.78 -0.46 6.06
C LEU A 59 2.40 -1.02 7.35
N VAL A 60 2.31 -2.34 7.58
CA VAL A 60 3.02 -2.99 8.71
C VAL A 60 4.52 -2.73 8.63
N ALA A 61 5.12 -2.96 7.45
CA ALA A 61 6.55 -2.73 7.25
C ALA A 61 6.96 -1.29 7.54
N LEU A 62 6.20 -0.30 7.04
CA LEU A 62 6.44 1.11 7.31
C LEU A 62 6.34 1.43 8.80
N LEU A 63 5.32 0.94 9.48
CA LEU A 63 5.15 1.16 10.92
C LEU A 63 6.32 0.58 11.72
N LEU A 64 6.77 -0.64 11.39
CA LEU A 64 7.94 -1.25 12.03
C LEU A 64 9.22 -0.43 11.81
N ILE A 65 9.44 0.09 10.59
CA ILE A 65 10.56 0.99 10.29
C ILE A 65 10.48 2.27 11.14
N TYR A 66 9.32 2.91 11.20
CA TYR A 66 9.14 4.11 12.02
C TYR A 66 9.37 3.85 13.51
N LYS A 67 8.96 2.68 14.00
CA LYS A 67 9.22 2.26 15.37
C LYS A 67 10.71 2.08 15.64
N GLU A 68 11.40 1.38 14.75
CA GLU A 68 12.83 1.06 14.89
C GLU A 68 13.71 2.31 14.78
N TYR A 69 13.52 3.12 13.73
CA TYR A 69 14.43 4.23 13.44
C TYR A 69 14.08 5.53 14.16
N TYR A 70 12.80 5.73 14.52
CA TYR A 70 12.33 7.00 15.12
C TYR A 70 11.74 6.84 16.52
N GLY A 71 11.73 5.63 17.07
CA GLY A 71 11.14 5.35 18.39
C GLY A 71 9.65 5.65 18.50
N ARG A 72 8.94 5.73 17.36
CA ARG A 72 7.51 6.05 17.35
C ARG A 72 6.68 4.83 17.75
N THR A 73 5.88 4.97 18.80
CA THR A 73 5.06 3.89 19.36
C THR A 73 3.57 4.22 19.42
N ASN A 74 3.22 5.48 19.23
CA ASN A 74 1.84 5.96 19.24
C ASN A 74 1.37 6.30 17.84
N VAL A 75 0.10 6.04 17.57
CA VAL A 75 -0.55 6.33 16.28
C VAL A 75 -1.95 6.85 16.50
N MET A 76 -2.34 7.81 15.69
CA MET A 76 -3.72 8.23 15.49
C MET A 76 -4.16 7.77 14.12
N ILE A 77 -5.41 7.35 13.97
CA ILE A 77 -5.99 6.95 12.69
C ILE A 77 -7.22 7.79 12.40
N GLN A 78 -7.50 7.97 11.14
CA GLN A 78 -8.65 8.70 10.64
C GLN A 78 -9.93 7.85 10.78
N SER A 79 -11.04 8.46 11.19
CA SER A 79 -12.32 7.76 11.46
C SER A 79 -12.88 7.08 10.21
N ASN A 80 -12.71 7.68 9.03
CA ASN A 80 -13.20 7.17 7.75
C ASN A 80 -12.23 6.19 7.04
N THR A 81 -11.17 5.75 7.73
CA THR A 81 -10.25 4.76 7.16
C THR A 81 -10.83 3.34 7.17
N MET A 82 -10.26 2.47 6.36
CA MET A 82 -10.65 1.06 6.33
C MET A 82 -10.39 0.40 7.70
N TYR A 83 -11.34 -0.41 8.19
CA TYR A 83 -11.24 -1.10 9.48
C TYR A 83 -9.92 -1.85 9.68
N GLY A 84 -9.38 -2.45 8.61
CA GLY A 84 -8.10 -3.15 8.64
C GLY A 84 -6.91 -2.31 9.12
N VAL A 85 -6.95 -0.98 8.94
CA VAL A 85 -5.86 -0.09 9.39
C VAL A 85 -5.70 -0.16 10.91
N LYS A 86 -6.79 -0.21 11.68
CA LYS A 86 -6.75 -0.41 13.14
C LYS A 86 -6.09 -1.73 13.53
N THR A 87 -6.39 -2.80 12.81
CA THR A 87 -5.77 -4.12 13.06
C THR A 87 -4.29 -4.08 12.71
N ILE A 88 -3.92 -3.48 11.59
CA ILE A 88 -2.54 -3.33 11.12
C ILE A 88 -1.69 -2.57 12.15
N THR A 89 -2.17 -1.45 12.67
CA THR A 89 -1.44 -0.66 13.67
C THR A 89 -1.19 -1.45 14.96
N LYS A 90 -2.19 -2.21 15.42
CA LYS A 90 -2.03 -3.12 16.57
C LYS A 90 -1.05 -4.25 16.29
N THR A 91 -1.11 -4.87 15.10
CA THR A 91 -0.18 -5.93 14.69
C THR A 91 1.26 -5.43 14.67
N ALA A 92 1.50 -4.18 14.25
CA ALA A 92 2.82 -3.54 14.29
C ALA A 92 3.26 -3.13 15.72
N GLY A 93 2.44 -3.39 16.73
CA GLY A 93 2.75 -3.10 18.14
C GLY A 93 2.69 -1.61 18.47
N TYR A 94 1.79 -0.86 17.84
CA TYR A 94 1.54 0.54 18.15
C TYR A 94 0.38 0.69 19.14
N ASN A 95 0.47 1.73 19.96
CA ASN A 95 -0.63 2.20 20.79
C ASN A 95 -1.52 3.12 19.93
N LEU A 96 -2.76 2.72 19.71
CA LEU A 96 -3.77 3.60 19.12
C LEU A 96 -4.21 4.59 20.20
N VAL A 97 -3.75 5.82 20.11
CA VAL A 97 -4.03 6.85 21.13
C VAL A 97 -5.31 7.61 20.86
N ASP A 98 -5.70 7.73 19.58
CA ASP A 98 -6.94 8.40 19.23
C ASP A 98 -7.43 8.02 17.81
N ILE A 99 -8.70 8.32 17.54
CA ILE A 99 -9.33 8.26 16.22
C ILE A 99 -9.76 9.69 15.86
N ILE A 100 -9.06 10.25 14.87
CA ILE A 100 -9.28 11.63 14.44
C ILE A 100 -10.50 11.70 13.53
N ASP A 101 -11.37 12.65 13.75
CA ASP A 101 -12.52 12.87 12.88
C ASP A 101 -12.10 13.52 11.55
N CYS A 102 -13.03 13.54 10.63
CA CYS A 102 -12.82 14.03 9.27
C CYS A 102 -13.66 15.27 9.02
N HIS A 103 -13.08 16.23 8.30
CA HIS A 103 -13.84 17.33 7.76
C HIS A 103 -14.90 16.83 6.77
N LEU A 104 -16.15 17.25 6.94
CA LEU A 104 -17.30 16.70 6.20
C LEU A 104 -17.20 16.85 4.67
N GLU A 105 -16.60 17.94 4.19
CA GLU A 105 -16.50 18.20 2.76
C GLU A 105 -15.25 17.58 2.14
N THR A 106 -14.11 17.67 2.81
CA THR A 106 -12.82 17.24 2.25
C THR A 106 -12.47 15.79 2.59
N LEU A 107 -13.14 15.22 3.59
CA LEU A 107 -12.85 13.90 4.17
C LEU A 107 -11.41 13.74 4.68
N MET A 108 -10.70 14.85 4.85
CA MET A 108 -9.35 14.88 5.41
C MET A 108 -9.40 14.93 6.94
N PRO A 109 -8.38 14.42 7.66
CA PRO A 109 -8.35 14.47 9.12
C PRO A 109 -8.33 15.93 9.59
N THR A 110 -9.08 16.21 10.65
CA THR A 110 -9.06 17.50 11.34
C THR A 110 -8.13 17.42 12.54
N PHE A 111 -7.22 18.37 12.65
CA PHE A 111 -6.35 18.56 13.82
C PHE A 111 -6.81 19.86 14.47
N GLU A 112 -7.65 19.77 15.48
CA GLU A 112 -8.04 20.89 16.35
C GLU A 112 -7.11 20.94 17.57
#